data_e5eae25654a6c36c9e5d34cd91e1767f
#
_entry.id   e5eae25654a6c36c9e5d34cd91e1767f
#
_cell.length_a   1.000
_cell.length_b   1.000
_cell.length_c   1.000
_cell.angle_alpha   90.00
_cell.angle_beta   90.00
_cell.angle_gamma   90.00
#
_symmetry.space_group_name_H-M   'P 1'
#
loop_
_entity.id
_entity.type
_entity.pdbx_description
1 polymer ?
#
loop_
_entity_poly.entity_id
_entity_poly.type
_entity_poly.pdbx_seq_one_letter_code
_entity_poly.pdbx_strand_id
1 'polypeptide(L)'
;MNRTVIEVNNLVKHFKNSLAVNNLSFKINKGTIIGLLGPNGCGKTTTMGMMLGLIKPTSGAVFINGQNIESEKNRTNILEKMNFISPYIELPKKLTVEENLKVYGRMYGVNNLQDRISDLMKQLNLFDFKKRKTGELS
;
A
#
# COMPACT_ATOMS: atom_id res chain seq x y z
N MET A 1 -19.27 14.57 8.04
CA MET A 1 -18.69 13.68 9.07
C MET A 1 -17.41 13.08 8.52
N ASN A 2 -16.29 13.24 9.24
CA ASN A 2 -15.00 12.67 8.84
C ASN A 2 -15.06 11.12 9.03
N ARG A 3 -15.10 10.38 7.92
CA ARG A 3 -15.12 8.90 7.95
C ARG A 3 -13.71 8.39 8.20
N THR A 4 -13.50 7.68 9.31
CA THR A 4 -12.24 6.96 9.58
C THR A 4 -12.07 5.82 8.57
N VAL A 5 -10.90 5.78 7.92
CA VAL A 5 -10.55 4.74 6.95
C VAL A 5 -9.51 3.76 7.48
N ILE A 6 -8.63 4.22 8.38
CA ILE A 6 -7.69 3.34 9.10
C ILE A 6 -7.81 3.64 10.59
N GLU A 7 -7.94 2.60 11.39
CA GLU A 7 -7.92 2.68 12.84
C GLU A 7 -6.93 1.65 13.39
N VAL A 8 -6.01 2.12 14.19
CA VAL A 8 -4.97 1.31 14.85
C VAL A 8 -5.20 1.41 16.34
N ASN A 9 -5.38 0.25 17.00
CA ASN A 9 -5.74 0.17 18.40
C ASN A 9 -4.72 -0.65 19.18
N ASN A 10 -4.00 -0.01 20.11
CA ASN A 10 -3.05 -0.60 21.05
C ASN A 10 -2.07 -1.58 20.39
N LEU A 11 -1.55 -1.18 19.22
CA LEU A 11 -0.73 -2.04 18.36
C LEU A 11 0.62 -2.29 19.00
N VAL A 12 0.99 -3.56 19.14
CA VAL A 12 2.27 -4.01 19.68
C VAL A 12 2.91 -5.00 18.73
N LYS A 13 4.23 -4.88 18.53
CA LYS A 13 5.02 -5.88 17.84
C LYS A 13 6.32 -6.17 18.54
N HIS A 14 6.49 -7.43 18.94
CA HIS A 14 7.75 -8.00 19.39
C HIS A 14 8.36 -8.88 18.30
N PHE A 15 9.65 -8.75 18.09
CA PHE A 15 10.48 -9.69 17.33
C PHE A 15 11.51 -10.31 18.28
N LYS A 16 11.34 -11.57 18.64
CA LYS A 16 12.21 -12.27 19.59
C LYS A 16 12.50 -11.39 20.82
N ASN A 17 13.64 -10.71 20.84
CA ASN A 17 14.12 -9.92 21.97
C ASN A 17 13.95 -8.40 21.76
N SER A 18 13.28 -7.96 20.71
CA SER A 18 13.12 -6.54 20.38
C SER A 18 11.66 -6.13 20.32
N LEU A 19 11.32 -5.07 21.06
CA LEU A 19 10.03 -4.40 20.99
C LEU A 19 10.08 -3.37 19.85
N ALA A 20 9.50 -3.70 18.71
CA ALA A 20 9.54 -2.85 17.52
C ALA A 20 8.42 -1.81 17.49
N VAL A 21 7.24 -2.13 18.02
CA VAL A 21 6.11 -1.20 18.15
C VAL A 21 5.50 -1.40 19.54
N ASN A 22 5.31 -0.31 20.26
CA ASN A 22 4.83 -0.32 21.63
C ASN A 22 3.54 0.49 21.77
N ASN A 23 2.42 -0.22 21.94
CA ASN A 23 1.10 0.33 22.27
C ASN A 23 0.67 1.53 21.42
N LEU A 24 0.82 1.43 20.10
CA LEU A 24 0.52 2.51 19.17
C LEU A 24 -0.98 2.54 18.84
N SER A 25 -1.61 3.72 18.99
CA SER A 25 -3.01 3.93 18.63
C SER A 25 -3.17 5.24 17.86
N PHE A 26 -3.89 5.21 16.72
CA PHE A 26 -4.24 6.39 15.95
C PHE A 26 -5.37 6.09 14.96
N LYS A 27 -5.95 7.15 14.39
CA LYS A 27 -6.97 7.08 13.34
C LYS A 27 -6.60 7.97 12.16
N ILE A 28 -6.91 7.49 10.97
CA ILE A 28 -6.74 8.22 9.71
C ILE A 28 -8.11 8.36 9.06
N ASN A 29 -8.47 9.60 8.70
CA ASN A 29 -9.74 9.90 8.05
C ASN A 29 -9.59 9.88 6.52
N LYS A 30 -10.70 9.64 5.84
CA LYS A 30 -10.76 9.68 4.37
C LYS A 30 -10.32 11.04 3.84
N GLY A 31 -9.50 11.02 2.79
CA GLY A 31 -9.04 12.23 2.11
C GLY A 31 -7.89 12.96 2.81
N THR A 32 -7.28 12.37 3.85
CA THR A 32 -6.10 12.94 4.51
C THR A 32 -4.81 12.31 4.02
N ILE A 33 -3.74 13.11 4.01
CA ILE A 33 -2.36 12.63 3.82
C ILE A 33 -1.68 12.68 5.18
N ILE A 34 -1.11 11.54 5.60
CA ILE A 34 -0.45 11.40 6.90
C ILE A 34 1.01 11.04 6.70
N GLY A 35 1.90 11.73 7.41
CA GLY A 35 3.31 11.38 7.53
C GLY A 35 3.59 10.57 8.80
N LEU A 36 4.22 9.41 8.64
CA LEU A 36 4.75 8.64 9.78
C LEU A 36 6.23 8.98 9.97
N LEU A 37 6.53 9.84 10.95
CA LEU A 37 7.86 10.38 11.18
C LEU A 37 8.53 9.69 12.37
N GLY A 38 9.86 9.69 12.40
CA GLY A 38 10.66 9.14 13.49
C GLY A 38 12.04 8.66 13.02
N PRO A 39 12.97 8.41 13.96
CA PRO A 39 14.32 7.95 13.64
C PRO A 39 14.32 6.54 12.99
N ASN A 40 15.47 6.15 12.44
CA ASN A 40 15.62 4.78 11.92
C ASN A 40 15.50 3.76 13.06
N GLY A 41 14.82 2.66 12.78
CA GLY A 41 14.59 1.61 13.78
C GLY A 41 13.40 1.84 14.74
N CYS A 42 12.69 2.99 14.70
CA CYS A 42 11.56 3.26 15.59
C CYS A 42 10.24 2.54 15.22
N GLY A 43 10.27 1.58 14.30
CA GLY A 43 9.09 0.75 13.99
C GLY A 43 8.20 1.24 12.86
N LYS A 44 8.54 2.29 12.09
CA LYS A 44 7.73 2.83 10.98
C LYS A 44 7.36 1.75 9.95
N THR A 45 8.37 1.07 9.42
CA THR A 45 8.18 0.00 8.42
C THR A 45 7.39 -1.18 9.00
N THR A 46 7.62 -1.52 10.27
CA THR A 46 6.87 -2.56 10.97
C THR A 46 5.40 -2.16 11.12
N THR A 47 5.12 -0.92 11.52
CA THR A 47 3.76 -0.39 11.63
C THR A 47 3.04 -0.42 10.27
N MET A 48 3.70 0.05 9.21
CA MET A 48 3.14 -0.04 7.85
C MET A 48 2.89 -1.49 7.42
N GLY A 49 3.84 -2.40 7.70
CA GLY A 49 3.67 -3.82 7.40
C GLY A 49 2.48 -4.45 8.13
N MET A 50 2.20 -4.03 9.37
CA MET A 50 1.01 -4.47 10.11
C MET A 50 -0.28 -3.87 9.52
N MET A 51 -0.28 -2.60 9.12
CA MET A 51 -1.44 -1.98 8.46
C MET A 51 -1.75 -2.59 7.10
N LEU A 52 -0.75 -3.15 6.41
CA LEU A 52 -0.91 -3.86 5.14
C LEU A 52 -1.23 -5.36 5.32
N GLY A 53 -1.28 -5.84 6.57
CA GLY A 53 -1.48 -7.27 6.86
C GLY A 53 -0.31 -8.16 6.42
N LEU A 54 0.87 -7.59 6.15
CA LEU A 54 2.10 -8.31 5.82
C LEU A 54 2.82 -8.83 7.06
N ILE A 55 2.64 -8.14 8.18
CA ILE A 55 3.20 -8.49 9.49
C ILE A 55 2.04 -8.66 10.48
N LYS A 56 1.96 -9.81 11.12
CA LYS A 56 0.97 -10.04 12.17
C LYS A 56 1.39 -9.32 13.46
N PRO A 57 0.51 -8.52 14.10
CA PRO A 57 0.76 -7.92 15.39
C PRO A 57 1.00 -8.99 16.47
N THR A 58 1.72 -8.64 17.53
CA THR A 58 1.80 -9.45 18.76
C THR A 58 0.53 -9.25 19.58
N SER A 59 0.02 -8.01 19.65
CA SER A 59 -1.28 -7.67 20.22
C SER A 59 -1.79 -6.36 19.62
N GLY A 60 -3.04 -6.00 19.95
CA GLY A 60 -3.74 -4.88 19.35
C GLY A 60 -4.41 -5.27 18.03
N ALA A 61 -4.96 -4.31 17.31
CA ALA A 61 -5.69 -4.57 16.07
C ALA A 61 -5.59 -3.40 15.08
N VAL A 62 -5.69 -3.73 13.79
CA VAL A 62 -5.80 -2.75 12.70
C VAL A 62 -7.12 -2.97 11.98
N PHE A 63 -7.87 -1.89 11.82
CA PHE A 63 -9.13 -1.87 11.08
C PHE A 63 -9.00 -0.97 9.86
N ILE A 64 -9.43 -1.49 8.71
CA ILE A 64 -9.50 -0.76 7.44
C ILE A 64 -10.97 -0.66 7.04
N ASN A 65 -11.48 0.56 6.91
CA ASN A 65 -12.91 0.81 6.67
C ASN A 65 -13.82 0.06 7.66
N GLY A 66 -13.42 -0.04 8.93
CA GLY A 66 -14.15 -0.73 9.99
C GLY A 66 -14.01 -2.27 9.98
N GLN A 67 -13.21 -2.84 9.09
CA GLN A 67 -12.97 -4.28 8.99
C GLN A 67 -11.58 -4.64 9.52
N ASN A 68 -11.48 -5.63 10.40
CA ASN A 68 -10.20 -6.10 10.92
C ASN A 68 -9.39 -6.78 9.81
N ILE A 69 -8.15 -6.32 9.60
CA ILE A 69 -7.26 -6.83 8.54
C ILE A 69 -6.77 -8.28 8.79
N GLU A 70 -6.79 -8.74 10.03
CA GLU A 70 -6.41 -10.11 10.36
C GLU A 70 -7.54 -11.12 10.10
N SER A 71 -8.77 -10.66 9.87
CA SER A 71 -9.90 -11.53 9.54
C SER A 71 -9.74 -12.08 8.12
N GLU A 72 -9.55 -13.38 7.98
CA GLU A 72 -9.42 -14.06 6.68
C GLU A 72 -10.60 -13.76 5.76
N LYS A 73 -11.81 -13.71 6.32
CA LYS A 73 -13.06 -13.39 5.59
C LYS A 73 -13.02 -12.01 4.94
N ASN A 74 -12.39 -11.03 5.57
CA ASN A 74 -12.39 -9.63 5.13
C ASN A 74 -11.13 -9.26 4.37
N ARG A 75 -10.06 -10.05 4.51
CA ARG A 75 -8.73 -9.73 4.02
C ARG A 75 -8.69 -9.42 2.53
N THR A 76 -9.30 -10.25 1.70
CA THR A 76 -9.33 -10.04 0.24
C THR A 76 -9.99 -8.72 -0.10
N ASN A 77 -11.19 -8.46 0.44
CA ASN A 77 -11.93 -7.21 0.19
C ASN A 77 -11.19 -5.95 0.66
N ILE A 78 -10.38 -6.09 1.71
CA ILE A 78 -9.55 -4.99 2.23
C ILE A 78 -8.38 -4.74 1.27
N LEU A 79 -7.64 -5.79 0.91
CA LEU A 79 -6.44 -5.69 0.09
C LEU A 79 -6.72 -5.20 -1.34
N GLU A 80 -7.87 -5.54 -1.92
CA GLU A 80 -8.33 -5.00 -3.21
C GLU A 80 -8.47 -3.46 -3.23
N LYS A 81 -8.66 -2.85 -2.06
CA LYS A 81 -8.85 -1.39 -1.90
C LYS A 81 -7.61 -0.67 -1.38
N MET A 82 -6.52 -1.38 -1.21
CA MET A 82 -5.25 -0.85 -0.72
C MET A 82 -4.15 -1.07 -1.75
N ASN A 83 -3.20 -0.15 -1.77
CA ASN A 83 -1.97 -0.34 -2.52
C ASN A 83 -0.78 0.15 -1.70
N PHE A 84 0.40 -0.35 -2.03
CA PHE A 84 1.64 0.00 -1.38
C PHE A 84 2.75 0.21 -2.41
N ILE A 85 3.43 1.33 -2.30
CA ILE A 85 4.61 1.63 -3.10
C ILE A 85 5.82 1.58 -2.18
N SER A 86 6.82 0.80 -2.57
CA SER A 86 8.08 0.69 -1.85
C SER A 86 9.24 1.06 -2.78
N PRO A 87 10.26 1.78 -2.27
CA PRO A 87 11.46 2.06 -3.06
C PRO A 87 12.26 0.79 -3.41
N TYR A 88 11.94 -0.33 -2.76
CA TYR A 88 12.60 -1.63 -3.01
C TYR A 88 11.83 -2.53 -3.97
N ILE A 89 10.61 -2.16 -4.37
CA ILE A 89 9.80 -2.91 -5.34
C ILE A 89 9.92 -2.19 -6.68
N GLU A 90 10.62 -2.82 -7.60
CA GLU A 90 10.75 -2.31 -8.96
C GLU A 90 9.74 -2.98 -9.88
N LEU A 91 9.27 -2.22 -10.87
CA LEU A 91 8.49 -2.77 -11.98
C LEU A 91 9.35 -3.73 -12.80
N PRO A 92 8.76 -4.75 -13.47
CA PRO A 92 9.47 -5.61 -14.39
C PRO A 92 10.26 -4.82 -15.44
N LYS A 93 11.60 -4.77 -15.28
CA LYS A 93 12.51 -3.91 -16.07
C LYS A 93 12.51 -4.22 -17.57
N LYS A 94 12.17 -5.46 -17.95
CA LYS A 94 12.15 -5.91 -19.34
C LYS A 94 10.90 -5.50 -20.09
N LEU A 95 9.83 -5.15 -19.39
CA LEU A 95 8.59 -4.68 -19.95
C LEU A 95 8.62 -3.17 -20.19
N THR A 96 7.92 -2.73 -21.22
CA THR A 96 7.69 -1.31 -21.46
C THR A 96 6.75 -0.72 -20.42
N VAL A 97 6.69 0.60 -20.35
CA VAL A 97 5.73 1.32 -19.47
C VAL A 97 4.29 0.85 -19.75
N GLU A 98 3.91 0.80 -21.03
CA GLU A 98 2.56 0.37 -21.42
C GLU A 98 2.27 -1.08 -21.05
N GLU A 99 3.22 -2.00 -21.25
CA GLU A 99 3.07 -3.41 -20.89
C GLU A 99 2.94 -3.59 -19.38
N ASN A 100 3.74 -2.88 -18.58
CA ASN A 100 3.60 -2.89 -17.13
C ASN A 100 2.20 -2.45 -16.69
N LEU A 101 1.70 -1.32 -17.24
CA LEU A 101 0.35 -0.84 -16.93
C LEU A 101 -0.72 -1.85 -17.34
N LYS A 102 -0.56 -2.54 -18.47
CA LYS A 102 -1.49 -3.59 -18.91
C LYS A 102 -1.49 -4.79 -17.97
N VAL A 103 -0.30 -5.25 -17.54
CA VAL A 103 -0.19 -6.38 -16.62
C VAL A 103 -0.85 -6.06 -15.28
N TYR A 104 -0.47 -4.95 -14.65
CA TYR A 104 -1.04 -4.56 -13.38
C TYR A 104 -2.53 -4.25 -13.47
N GLY A 105 -2.96 -3.54 -14.51
CA GLY A 105 -4.37 -3.23 -14.70
C GLY A 105 -5.24 -4.50 -14.86
N ARG A 106 -4.74 -5.56 -15.51
CA ARG A 106 -5.42 -6.86 -15.58
C ARG A 106 -5.43 -7.57 -14.22
N MET A 107 -4.32 -7.55 -13.49
CA MET A 107 -4.23 -8.16 -12.16
C MET A 107 -5.22 -7.53 -11.16
N TYR A 108 -5.47 -6.23 -11.29
CA TYR A 108 -6.42 -5.50 -10.45
C TYR A 108 -7.85 -5.43 -11.02
N GLY A 109 -8.14 -6.13 -12.11
CA GLY A 109 -9.48 -6.19 -12.71
C GLY A 109 -9.99 -4.83 -13.19
N VAL A 110 -9.11 -3.95 -13.69
CA VAL A 110 -9.49 -2.60 -14.13
C VAL A 110 -10.37 -2.68 -15.37
N ASN A 111 -11.59 -2.17 -15.27
CA ASN A 111 -12.51 -2.01 -16.40
C ASN A 111 -12.01 -0.93 -17.36
N ASN A 112 -12.35 -1.06 -18.65
CA ASN A 112 -11.95 -0.14 -19.72
C ASN A 112 -10.44 0.16 -19.69
N LEU A 113 -9.65 -0.90 -19.52
CA LEU A 113 -8.22 -0.83 -19.23
C LEU A 113 -7.44 0.06 -20.21
N GLN A 114 -7.76 0.00 -21.51
CA GLN A 114 -7.03 0.77 -22.52
C GLN A 114 -7.23 2.28 -22.34
N ASP A 115 -8.46 2.71 -22.09
CA ASP A 115 -8.80 4.12 -21.85
C ASP A 115 -8.15 4.60 -20.56
N ARG A 116 -8.22 3.77 -19.51
CA ARG A 116 -7.59 4.08 -18.22
C ARG A 116 -6.07 4.22 -18.31
N ILE A 117 -5.40 3.37 -19.10
CA ILE A 117 -3.96 3.48 -19.36
C ILE A 117 -3.66 4.79 -20.11
N SER A 118 -4.45 5.11 -21.14
CA SER A 118 -4.27 6.35 -21.90
C SER A 118 -4.39 7.59 -21.01
N ASP A 119 -5.40 7.62 -20.16
CA ASP A 119 -5.61 8.73 -19.22
C ASP A 119 -4.49 8.85 -18.20
N LEU A 120 -4.06 7.75 -17.61
CA LEU A 120 -2.92 7.71 -16.68
C LEU A 120 -1.62 8.21 -17.34
N MET A 121 -1.34 7.77 -18.56
CA MET A 121 -0.17 8.20 -19.29
C MET A 121 -0.18 9.71 -19.57
N LYS A 122 -1.35 10.28 -19.89
CA LYS A 122 -1.51 11.72 -20.05
C LYS A 122 -1.30 12.48 -18.74
N GLN A 123 -1.96 12.02 -17.66
CA GLN A 123 -1.87 12.66 -16.33
C GLN A 123 -0.45 12.67 -15.76
N LEU A 124 0.33 11.63 -16.04
CA LEU A 124 1.69 11.46 -15.52
C LEU A 124 2.77 11.91 -16.53
N ASN A 125 2.38 12.47 -17.69
CA ASN A 125 3.30 12.84 -18.78
C ASN A 125 4.19 11.68 -19.25
N LEU A 126 3.64 10.47 -19.32
CA LEU A 126 4.37 9.24 -19.70
C LEU A 126 4.15 8.83 -21.15
N PHE A 127 3.42 9.61 -21.94
CA PHE A 127 3.00 9.19 -23.29
C PHE A 127 4.19 8.95 -24.22
N ASP A 128 5.21 9.79 -24.14
CA ASP A 128 6.43 9.68 -24.94
C ASP A 128 7.32 8.49 -24.53
N PHE A 129 7.11 7.99 -23.33
CA PHE A 129 7.86 6.86 -22.76
C PHE A 129 7.14 5.53 -22.87
N LYS A 130 5.92 5.49 -23.44
CA LYS A 130 5.05 4.30 -23.40
C LYS A 130 5.72 3.03 -23.93
N LYS A 131 6.56 3.15 -24.94
CA LYS A 131 7.28 2.04 -25.59
C LYS A 131 8.69 1.81 -25.02
N ARG A 132 9.17 2.65 -24.08
CA ARG A 132 10.47 2.45 -23.43
C ARG A 132 10.35 1.40 -22.33
N LYS A 133 11.38 0.58 -22.20
CA LYS A 133 11.46 -0.39 -21.10
C LYS A 133 11.63 0.36 -19.77
N THR A 134 10.96 -0.12 -18.73
CA THR A 134 11.02 0.54 -17.41
C THR A 134 12.42 0.51 -16.80
N GLY A 135 13.24 -0.49 -17.15
CA GLY A 135 14.64 -0.54 -16.74
C GLY A 135 15.57 0.51 -17.38
N GLU A 136 15.08 1.23 -18.40
CA GLU A 136 15.82 2.31 -19.09
C GLU A 136 15.39 3.70 -18.60
N LEU A 137 14.45 3.76 -17.67
CA LEU A 137 14.01 5.01 -17.04
C LEU A 137 14.83 5.25 -15.76
N SER A 138 15.29 6.46 -15.62
CA SER A 138 15.99 6.92 -14.40
C SER A 138 15.00 7.33 -13.32
#